data_a24e3e1fd1fab1cf1b67cb9265bcde6f
#
_entry.id   a24e3e1fd1fab1cf1b67cb9265bcde6f
#
_cell.length_a   1.000
_cell.length_b   1.000
_cell.length_c   1.000
_cell.angle_alpha   90.00
_cell.angle_beta   90.00
_cell.angle_gamma   90.00
#
_symmetry.space_group_name_H-M   'P 1'
#
loop_
_entity.id
_entity.type
_entity.pdbx_description
1 polymer ?
#
loop_
_entity_poly.entity_id
_entity_poly.type
_entity_poly.pdbx_seq_one_letter_code
_entity_poly.pdbx_strand_id
1 'polypeptide(L)' 'MSERNTIRLTRDEVYDLLMNARQADWVQLSLEDGRSLSGAIIFNEFKGTGRLINVDEEFSYDFHVDEVTDVKM' A
#
# COMPACT_ATOMS: atom_id res chain seq x y z
N MET A 1 19.35 2.36 -19.96
CA MET A 1 18.80 2.50 -19.65
C MET A 1 18.19 2.39 -19.10
N SER A 2 18.21 2.21 -18.99
CA SER A 2 17.56 2.18 -18.40
C SER A 2 17.06 1.98 -17.71
N GLU A 3 16.96 1.59 -17.59
CA GLU A 3 16.41 1.33 -16.95
C GLU A 3 16.07 1.59 -16.03
N ARG A 4 16.28 1.61 -15.54
CA ARG A 4 16.10 1.88 -14.69
C ARG A 4 15.41 2.41 -14.06
N ASN A 5 15.29 2.71 -14.17
CA ASN A 5 14.38 3.43 -13.74
C ASN A 5 13.20 2.86 -13.21
N THR A 6 12.88 1.82 -13.47
CA THR A 6 11.79 1.12 -12.90
C THR A 6 12.29 0.35 -11.76
N ILE A 7 12.59 1.05 -10.71
CA ILE A 7 12.94 0.39 -9.48
C ILE A 7 11.64 0.01 -8.81
N ARG A 8 11.35 -1.25 -8.81
CA ARG A 8 10.21 -1.77 -8.08
C ARG A 8 10.64 -2.06 -6.65
N LEU A 9 9.81 -1.72 -5.71
CA LEU A 9 10.09 -2.05 -4.32
C LEU A 9 10.04 -3.56 -4.14
N THR A 10 10.94 -4.06 -3.29
CA THR A 10 10.88 -5.47 -2.91
C THR A 10 9.72 -5.67 -1.95
N ARG A 11 9.31 -6.94 -1.76
CA ARG A 11 8.26 -7.27 -0.83
C ARG A 11 8.60 -6.78 0.59
N ASP A 12 9.85 -6.94 1.00
CA ASP A 12 10.28 -6.50 2.32
C ASP A 12 10.17 -4.99 2.47
N GLU A 13 10.50 -4.24 1.43
CA GLU A 13 10.36 -2.78 1.45
C GLU A 13 8.90 -2.36 1.55
N VAL A 14 8.01 -3.05 0.85
CA VAL A 14 6.58 -2.77 0.93
C VAL A 14 6.08 -3.07 2.34
N TYR A 15 6.52 -4.17 2.93
CA TYR A 15 6.16 -4.50 4.31
C TYR A 15 6.57 -3.39 5.27
N ASP A 16 7.80 -2.90 5.15
CA ASP A 16 8.28 -1.83 6.02
C ASP A 16 7.45 -0.56 5.86
N LEU A 17 7.12 -0.21 4.62
CA LEU A 17 6.29 0.96 4.36
C LEU A 17 4.89 0.79 4.95
N LEU A 18 4.30 -0.38 4.81
CA LEU A 18 2.97 -0.64 5.37
C LEU A 18 2.98 -0.63 6.89
N MET A 19 4.04 -1.16 7.50
CA MET A 19 4.17 -1.12 8.95
C MET A 19 4.25 0.31 9.46
N ASN A 20 4.98 1.18 8.77
CA ASN A 20 5.05 2.58 9.12
C ASN A 20 3.74 3.31 8.82
N ALA A 21 3.10 2.94 7.74
CA ALA A 21 1.86 3.59 7.31
C ALA A 21 0.70 3.31 8.27
N ARG A 22 0.77 2.24 9.07
CA ARG A 22 -0.27 1.95 10.06
C ARG A 22 -0.46 3.09 11.05
N GLN A 23 0.57 3.89 11.26
CA GLN A 23 0.54 4.99 12.22
C GLN A 23 0.09 6.30 11.59
N ALA A 24 -0.04 6.33 10.27
CA ALA A 24 -0.47 7.54 9.58
C ALA A 24 -1.99 7.58 9.49
N ASP A 25 -2.54 8.78 9.53
CA ASP A 25 -3.99 8.96 9.40
C ASP A 25 -4.45 8.77 7.97
N TRP A 26 -3.55 8.96 7.01
CA TRP A 26 -3.91 8.92 5.58
C TRP A 26 -2.70 8.47 4.78
N VAL A 27 -2.93 7.49 3.91
CA VAL A 27 -1.89 6.97 3.03
C VAL A 27 -2.44 6.82 1.63
N GLN A 28 -1.55 6.72 0.66
CA GLN A 28 -1.90 6.42 -0.71
C GLN A 28 -1.20 5.12 -1.10
N LEU A 29 -1.98 4.14 -1.53
CA LEU A 29 -1.45 2.88 -2.02
C LEU A 29 -1.47 2.89 -3.54
N SER A 30 -0.38 2.42 -4.14
CA SER A 30 -0.33 2.15 -5.57
C SER A 30 -0.37 0.65 -5.78
N LEU A 31 -1.21 0.19 -6.68
CA LEU A 31 -1.41 -1.23 -6.94
C LEU A 31 -0.81 -1.61 -8.29
N GLU A 32 -0.51 -2.89 -8.45
CA GLU A 32 0.16 -3.36 -9.67
C GLU A 32 -0.69 -3.23 -10.93
N ASP A 33 -2.01 -3.08 -10.77
CA ASP A 33 -2.90 -2.86 -11.90
C ASP A 33 -3.00 -1.39 -12.30
N GLY A 34 -2.22 -0.52 -11.66
CA GLY A 34 -2.19 0.91 -11.99
C GLY A 34 -3.13 1.77 -11.15
N ARG A 35 -3.93 1.18 -10.28
CA ARG A 35 -4.83 1.97 -9.44
C ARG A 35 -4.07 2.58 -8.27
N SER A 36 -4.55 3.75 -7.82
CA SER A 36 -4.08 4.39 -6.60
C SER A 36 -5.27 4.60 -5.69
N LEU A 37 -5.14 4.18 -4.45
CA LEU A 37 -6.21 4.26 -3.47
C LEU A 37 -5.70 5.03 -2.26
N SER A 38 -6.56 5.85 -1.68
CA SER A 38 -6.17 6.70 -0.54
C SER A 38 -7.11 6.44 0.64
N GLY A 39 -6.57 6.52 1.83
CA GLY A 39 -7.34 6.33 3.05
C GLY A 39 -6.44 5.93 4.20
N ALA A 40 -7.04 5.47 5.28
CA ALA A 40 -6.32 4.87 6.39
C ALA A 40 -6.16 3.38 6.14
N ILE A 41 -5.12 2.78 6.68
CA ILE A 41 -4.92 1.35 6.48
C ILE A 41 -4.89 0.60 7.82
N ILE A 42 -5.37 -0.64 7.75
CA ILE A 42 -5.17 -1.65 8.78
C ILE A 42 -4.34 -2.73 8.10
N PHE A 43 -3.22 -3.12 8.70
CA PHE A 43 -2.32 -4.08 8.09
C PHE A 43 -2.04 -5.23 9.04
N ASN A 44 -2.22 -6.45 8.56
CA ASN A 44 -1.89 -7.66 9.31
C ASN A 44 -0.56 -8.20 8.77
N GLU A 45 0.52 -7.94 9.53
CA GLU A 45 1.86 -8.31 9.10
C GLU A 45 2.06 -9.82 9.04
N PHE A 46 1.29 -10.57 9.81
CA PHE A 46 1.45 -12.01 9.83
C PHE A 46 0.87 -12.68 8.60
N LYS A 47 -0.19 -12.10 8.04
CA LYS A 47 -0.84 -12.65 6.86
C LYS A 47 -0.44 -11.94 5.57
N GLY A 48 0.19 -10.78 5.68
CA GLY A 48 0.54 -9.98 4.52
C GLY A 48 -0.69 -9.39 3.83
N THR A 49 -1.75 -9.13 4.58
CA THR A 49 -2.99 -8.58 4.06
C THR A 49 -3.37 -7.35 4.84
N GLY A 50 -4.21 -6.52 4.25
CA GLY A 50 -4.70 -5.34 4.92
C GLY A 50 -5.97 -4.82 4.31
N ARG A 51 -6.48 -3.75 4.91
CA ARG A 51 -7.67 -3.08 4.41
C ARG A 51 -7.41 -1.59 4.40
N LEU A 52 -7.71 -0.98 3.28
CA LEU A 52 -7.70 0.48 3.16
C LEU A 52 -9.13 0.96 3.33
N ILE A 53 -9.32 1.98 4.17
CA ILE A 53 -10.63 2.53 4.47
C ILE A 53 -10.61 4.01 4.17
N ASN A 54 -11.51 4.44 3.29
CA ASN A 54 -11.68 5.85 2.96
C ASN A 54 -13.10 6.24 3.39
N VAL A 55 -13.19 6.89 4.56
CA VAL A 55 -14.50 7.23 5.12
C VAL A 55 -15.17 8.35 4.33
N ASP A 56 -14.39 9.24 3.72
CA ASP A 56 -14.96 10.35 2.95
C ASP A 56 -15.69 9.86 1.72
N GLU A 57 -15.19 8.79 1.11
CA GLU A 57 -15.80 8.21 -0.09
C GLU A 57 -16.60 6.96 0.22
N GLU A 58 -16.71 6.60 1.49
CA GLU A 58 -17.42 5.40 1.93
C GLU A 58 -16.93 4.16 1.18
N PHE A 59 -15.62 4.01 1.12
CA PHE A 59 -14.96 2.99 0.31
C PHE A 59 -13.98 2.21 1.17
N SER A 60 -13.92 0.90 0.97
CA SER A 60 -12.87 0.10 1.57
C SER A 60 -12.39 -0.94 0.57
N TYR A 61 -11.14 -1.34 0.70
CA TYR A 61 -10.53 -2.30 -0.21
C TYR A 61 -9.58 -3.21 0.58
N ASP A 62 -9.80 -4.51 0.45
CA ASP A 62 -8.91 -5.49 1.04
C ASP A 62 -7.76 -5.75 0.06
N PHE A 63 -6.53 -5.55 0.53
CA PHE A 63 -5.36 -5.71 -0.32
C PHE A 63 -4.42 -6.79 0.22
N HIS A 64 -3.59 -7.30 -0.68
CA HIS A 64 -2.50 -8.21 -0.33
C HIS A 64 -1.19 -7.51 -0.61
N VAL A 65 -0.18 -7.76 0.21
CA VAL A 65 1.12 -7.09 0.06
C VAL A 65 1.69 -7.29 -1.35
N ASP A 66 1.41 -8.43 -1.96
CA ASP A 66 1.95 -8.75 -3.28
C ASP A 66 1.40 -7.84 -4.38
N GLU A 67 0.25 -7.21 -4.18
CA GLU A 67 -0.31 -6.31 -5.20
C GLU A 67 0.04 -4.85 -4.98
N VAL A 68 0.68 -4.53 -3.87
CA VAL A 68 1.05 -3.15 -3.56
C VAL A 68 2.42 -2.86 -4.15
N THR A 69 2.51 -1.81 -4.95
CA THR A 69 3.77 -1.41 -5.59
C THR A 69 4.42 -0.23 -4.91
N ASP A 70 3.66 0.60 -4.21
CA ASP A 70 4.22 1.74 -3.49
C ASP A 70 3.24 2.20 -2.41
N VAL A 71 3.77 2.84 -1.39
CA VAL A 71 2.99 3.40 -0.29
C VAL A 71 3.51 4.80 -0.01
N LYS A 72 2.65 5.78 -0.06
CA LYS A 72 3.01 7.17 0.25
C LYS A 72 2.19 7.66 1.44
N MET A 73 2.86 8.38 2.31
CA MET A 73 2.21 8.96 3.50
C MET A 73 2.16 10.51 3.43
#